data_31d76c380d22825cf57d39c72993f91a
#
_entry.id   31d76c380d22825cf57d39c72993f91a
#
_cell.length_a   1.000
_cell.length_b   1.000
_cell.length_c   1.000
_cell.angle_alpha   90.00
_cell.angle_beta   90.00
_cell.angle_gamma   90.00
#
_symmetry.space_group_name_H-M   'P 1'
#
loop_
_entity.id
_entity.type
_entity.pdbx_description
1 polymer ?
#
loop_
_entity_poly.entity_id
_entity_poly.type
_entity_poly.pdbx_seq_one_letter_code
_entity_poly.pdbx_strand_id
1 'polypeptide(L)'
;MKKEFLDLGRQPVANAFLKKEDFDDEFLFDLKVVFDTESKLVSIKKFVDPKRIFNENYPYTTSNSVPMVKHFKEIAEMLMKEFNPLTVMEIGSNDGAFLKNWPNDYTIGVEPCGNFTKVTEDMGYQTYSEFWTTELSEKIKNAGHVDFDLIYAANCICHIHDLDDTFK
;
A
#
# COMPACT_ATOMS: atom_id res chain seq x y z
N MET A 1 1.60 23.97 12.38
CA MET A 1 2.80 24.60 11.73
C MET A 1 3.88 23.52 11.53
N LYS A 2 4.34 23.36 10.26
CA LYS A 2 5.37 22.38 9.90
C LYS A 2 6.78 22.94 10.16
N LYS A 3 7.60 22.21 10.95
CA LYS A 3 8.99 22.54 11.27
C LYS A 3 9.92 21.53 10.63
N GLU A 4 10.80 21.97 9.74
CA GLU A 4 11.86 21.13 9.18
C GLU A 4 12.90 20.86 10.26
N PHE A 5 13.30 19.59 10.43
CA PHE A 5 14.31 19.21 11.40
C PHE A 5 15.39 18.28 10.85
N LEU A 6 15.21 17.75 9.61
CA LEU A 6 16.19 16.91 8.93
C LEU A 6 16.19 17.20 7.43
N ASP A 7 17.37 17.42 6.87
CA ASP A 7 17.62 17.57 5.45
C ASP A 7 18.63 16.50 5.02
N LEU A 8 18.19 15.56 4.19
CA LEU A 8 19.03 14.48 3.65
C LEU A 8 19.55 14.79 2.23
N GLY A 9 19.30 16.02 1.75
CA GLY A 9 19.69 16.45 0.42
C GLY A 9 18.89 15.78 -0.69
N ARG A 10 19.47 15.76 -1.90
CA ARG A 10 18.85 15.09 -3.06
C ARG A 10 19.04 13.59 -2.98
N GLN A 11 17.96 12.86 -3.04
CA GLN A 11 17.93 11.39 -2.97
C GLN A 11 17.17 10.79 -4.15
N PRO A 12 17.53 9.60 -4.62
CA PRO A 12 16.73 8.84 -5.56
C PRO A 12 15.48 8.27 -4.89
N VAL A 13 14.53 7.82 -5.71
CA VAL A 13 13.37 7.08 -5.21
C VAL A 13 13.80 5.68 -4.79
N ALA A 14 13.43 5.27 -3.58
CA ALA A 14 13.69 3.93 -3.10
C ALA A 14 12.99 2.88 -3.99
N ASN A 15 13.65 1.75 -4.21
CA ASN A 15 13.18 0.65 -5.07
C ASN A 15 13.01 0.98 -6.58
N ALA A 16 13.41 2.17 -7.03
CA ALA A 16 13.46 2.49 -8.45
C ALA A 16 14.84 2.03 -9.02
N PHE A 17 14.99 0.72 -9.24
CA PHE A 17 16.22 0.16 -9.79
C PHE A 17 16.31 0.46 -11.28
N LEU A 18 17.32 1.25 -11.65
CA LEU A 18 17.56 1.68 -13.02
C LEU A 18 18.41 0.68 -13.78
N LYS A 19 18.19 0.60 -15.08
CA LYS A 19 19.15 0.00 -16.01
C LYS A 19 20.28 0.97 -16.26
N LYS A 20 21.44 0.46 -16.70
CA LYS A 20 22.63 1.28 -16.91
C LYS A 20 22.41 2.43 -17.90
N GLU A 21 21.59 2.19 -18.91
CA GLU A 21 21.22 3.18 -19.93
C GLU A 21 20.40 4.35 -19.40
N ASP A 22 19.74 4.19 -18.23
CA ASP A 22 18.84 5.18 -17.63
C ASP A 22 19.53 5.99 -16.51
N PHE A 23 20.80 5.77 -16.22
CA PHE A 23 21.49 6.42 -15.08
C PHE A 23 21.57 7.94 -15.20
N ASP A 24 21.68 8.47 -16.42
CA ASP A 24 21.76 9.92 -16.65
C ASP A 24 20.40 10.62 -16.44
N ASP A 25 19.29 9.86 -16.50
CA ASP A 25 17.92 10.34 -16.32
C ASP A 25 17.35 10.03 -14.92
N GLU A 26 18.19 9.63 -13.95
CA GLU A 26 17.77 9.30 -12.60
C GLU A 26 16.98 10.43 -11.94
N PHE A 27 15.74 10.11 -11.53
CA PHE A 27 14.92 11.06 -10.82
C PHE A 27 15.38 11.22 -9.37
N LEU A 28 15.76 12.45 -9.02
CA LEU A 28 16.19 12.84 -7.68
C LEU A 28 15.23 13.87 -7.09
N PHE A 29 14.94 13.76 -5.80
CA PHE A 29 14.10 14.72 -5.07
C PHE A 29 14.77 15.17 -3.76
N ASP A 30 14.39 16.35 -3.26
CA ASP A 30 14.87 16.88 -1.98
C ASP A 30 14.18 16.15 -0.83
N LEU A 31 14.89 15.23 -0.17
CA LEU A 31 14.36 14.49 0.97
C LEU A 31 14.56 15.28 2.26
N LYS A 32 13.53 16.03 2.63
CA LYS A 32 13.47 16.82 3.86
C LYS A 32 12.34 16.33 4.74
N VAL A 33 12.59 16.26 6.04
CA VAL A 33 11.62 15.76 7.02
C VAL A 33 11.13 16.92 7.88
N VAL A 34 9.81 16.94 8.09
CA VAL A 34 9.12 17.97 8.88
C VAL A 34 8.28 17.32 9.98
N PHE A 35 8.18 18.04 11.09
CA PHE A 35 7.25 17.76 12.17
C PHE A 35 6.12 18.78 12.16
N ASP A 36 4.88 18.34 12.13
CA ASP A 36 3.73 19.23 12.28
C ASP A 36 3.32 19.35 13.74
N THR A 37 3.39 20.58 14.27
CA THR A 37 3.06 20.86 15.68
C THR A 37 1.57 20.75 16.02
N GLU A 38 0.70 20.71 15.02
CA GLU A 38 -0.77 20.56 15.20
C GLU A 38 -1.17 19.09 15.17
N SER A 39 -0.92 18.41 14.06
CA SER A 39 -1.25 16.99 13.89
C SER A 39 -0.30 16.04 14.63
N LYS A 40 0.90 16.50 15.04
CA LYS A 40 1.99 15.70 15.63
C LYS A 40 2.60 14.68 14.66
N LEU A 41 2.30 14.77 13.38
CA LEU A 41 2.86 13.89 12.37
C LEU A 41 4.27 14.30 11.98
N VAL A 42 5.08 13.30 11.74
CA VAL A 42 6.36 13.41 11.02
C VAL A 42 6.11 13.00 9.58
N SER A 43 6.50 13.84 8.63
CA SER A 43 6.30 13.57 7.20
C SER A 43 7.43 14.15 6.36
N ILE A 44 7.51 13.75 5.09
CA ILE A 44 8.38 14.41 4.14
C ILE A 44 7.79 15.79 3.76
N LYS A 45 8.64 16.77 3.53
CA LYS A 45 8.24 18.17 3.25
C LYS A 45 7.57 18.32 1.88
N LYS A 46 8.08 17.59 0.88
CA LYS A 46 7.53 17.55 -0.48
C LYS A 46 7.25 16.10 -0.84
N PHE A 47 6.04 15.83 -1.27
CA PHE A 47 5.66 14.49 -1.72
C PHE A 47 6.17 14.23 -3.15
N VAL A 48 6.59 13.01 -3.38
CA VAL A 48 6.86 12.47 -4.72
C VAL A 48 5.55 11.90 -5.25
N ASP A 49 5.29 12.05 -6.55
CA ASP A 49 4.15 11.40 -7.19
C ASP A 49 4.20 9.88 -6.89
N PRO A 50 3.18 9.31 -6.22
CA PRO A 50 3.19 7.90 -5.85
C PRO A 50 3.32 6.95 -7.05
N LYS A 51 2.89 7.36 -8.25
CA LYS A 51 3.09 6.58 -9.49
C LYS A 51 4.55 6.39 -9.90
N ARG A 52 5.46 7.24 -9.40
CA ARG A 52 6.91 7.06 -9.59
C ARG A 52 7.48 5.97 -8.68
N ILE A 53 6.79 5.66 -7.59
CA ILE A 53 7.21 4.68 -6.60
C ILE A 53 6.48 3.36 -6.83
N PHE A 54 5.15 3.42 -6.93
CA PHE A 54 4.26 2.26 -7.01
C PHE A 54 3.69 2.16 -8.44
N ASN A 55 4.29 1.29 -9.23
CA ASN A 55 3.95 1.06 -10.64
C ASN A 55 4.25 -0.41 -11.01
N GLU A 56 4.05 -0.78 -12.26
CA GLU A 56 4.26 -2.14 -12.76
C GLU A 56 5.71 -2.66 -12.65
N ASN A 57 6.67 -1.79 -12.37
CA ASN A 57 8.09 -2.17 -12.17
C ASN A 57 8.49 -2.23 -10.69
N TYR A 58 7.54 -2.04 -9.77
CA TYR A 58 7.83 -2.08 -8.33
C TYR A 58 8.34 -3.47 -7.91
N PRO A 59 9.58 -3.56 -7.35
CA PRO A 59 10.26 -4.85 -7.24
C PRO A 59 10.01 -5.58 -5.92
N TYR A 60 9.49 -4.90 -4.89
CA TYR A 60 9.34 -5.50 -3.58
C TYR A 60 8.19 -6.50 -3.56
N THR A 61 8.52 -7.77 -3.36
CA THR A 61 7.58 -8.89 -3.29
C THR A 61 7.57 -9.45 -1.87
N THR A 62 6.45 -9.33 -1.19
CA THR A 62 6.31 -9.72 0.23
C THR A 62 6.53 -11.22 0.43
N SER A 63 6.05 -12.06 -0.49
CA SER A 63 6.19 -13.53 -0.41
C SER A 63 7.63 -14.02 -0.52
N ASN A 64 8.58 -13.20 -0.98
CA ASN A 64 10.00 -13.53 -0.98
C ASN A 64 10.59 -13.57 0.44
N SER A 65 9.89 -13.04 1.43
CA SER A 65 10.30 -13.07 2.84
C SER A 65 9.54 -14.13 3.62
N VAL A 66 10.18 -15.26 3.89
CA VAL A 66 9.60 -16.34 4.72
C VAL A 66 9.10 -15.83 6.07
N PRO A 67 9.84 -14.97 6.82
CA PRO A 67 9.32 -14.39 8.05
C PRO A 67 8.05 -13.55 7.86
N MET A 68 7.94 -12.78 6.77
CA MET A 68 6.76 -11.97 6.50
C MET A 68 5.55 -12.83 6.15
N VAL A 69 5.74 -13.87 5.34
CA VAL A 69 4.66 -14.84 5.04
C VAL A 69 4.13 -15.50 6.31
N LYS A 70 5.03 -15.90 7.22
CA LYS A 70 4.65 -16.46 8.53
C LYS A 70 3.89 -15.42 9.38
N HIS A 71 4.40 -14.19 9.45
CA HIS A 71 3.78 -13.10 10.20
C HIS A 71 2.35 -12.82 9.71
N PHE A 72 2.13 -12.70 8.39
CA PHE A 72 0.80 -12.44 7.85
C PHE A 72 -0.18 -13.61 8.09
N LYS A 73 0.31 -14.84 8.08
CA LYS A 73 -0.49 -15.99 8.48
C LYS A 73 -0.92 -15.90 9.95
N GLU A 74 0.03 -15.63 10.86
CA GLU A 74 -0.24 -15.49 12.30
C GLU A 74 -1.21 -14.34 12.59
N ILE A 75 -1.08 -13.20 11.89
CA ILE A 75 -2.01 -12.06 12.00
C ILE A 75 -3.41 -12.47 11.51
N ALA A 76 -3.52 -13.13 10.36
CA ALA A 76 -4.82 -13.57 9.83
C ALA A 76 -5.51 -14.55 10.80
N GLU A 77 -4.77 -15.52 11.37
CA GLU A 77 -5.29 -16.46 12.36
C GLU A 77 -5.76 -15.73 13.64
N MET A 78 -5.01 -14.72 14.09
CA MET A 78 -5.38 -13.89 15.25
C MET A 78 -6.66 -13.11 14.98
N LEU A 79 -6.74 -12.41 13.83
CA LEU A 79 -7.91 -11.62 13.43
C LEU A 79 -9.15 -12.49 13.23
N MET A 80 -8.98 -13.67 12.62
CA MET A 80 -10.06 -14.64 12.49
C MET A 80 -10.61 -15.07 13.84
N LYS A 81 -9.72 -15.36 14.80
CA LYS A 81 -10.11 -15.79 16.14
C LYS A 81 -10.82 -14.68 16.93
N GLU A 82 -10.38 -13.43 16.76
CA GLU A 82 -10.87 -12.30 17.55
C GLU A 82 -12.17 -11.73 16.97
N PHE A 83 -12.26 -11.57 15.65
CA PHE A 83 -13.37 -10.86 14.99
C PHE A 83 -14.27 -11.77 14.15
N ASN A 84 -13.80 -12.97 13.75
CA ASN A 84 -14.49 -13.90 12.86
C ASN A 84 -15.11 -13.21 11.62
N PRO A 85 -14.33 -12.39 10.86
CA PRO A 85 -14.85 -11.61 9.75
C PRO A 85 -15.27 -12.54 8.59
N LEU A 86 -16.38 -12.21 7.94
CA LEU A 86 -16.84 -12.89 6.71
C LEU A 86 -16.31 -12.18 5.48
N THR A 87 -16.24 -10.85 5.51
CA THR A 87 -15.81 -10.01 4.39
C THR A 87 -14.53 -9.26 4.77
N VAL A 88 -13.51 -9.37 3.92
CA VAL A 88 -12.18 -8.79 4.18
C VAL A 88 -11.73 -7.94 3.01
N MET A 89 -11.16 -6.78 3.30
CA MET A 89 -10.45 -5.98 2.30
C MET A 89 -9.01 -5.72 2.76
N GLU A 90 -8.04 -5.91 1.87
CA GLU A 90 -6.65 -5.51 2.11
C GLU A 90 -6.28 -4.33 1.21
N ILE A 91 -5.82 -3.23 1.84
CA ILE A 91 -5.27 -2.05 1.14
C ILE A 91 -3.75 -2.19 1.09
N GLY A 92 -3.17 -2.13 -0.12
CA GLY A 92 -1.76 -2.38 -0.36
C GLY A 92 -1.44 -3.88 -0.31
N SER A 93 -2.23 -4.69 -1.02
CA SER A 93 -2.17 -6.16 -0.92
C SER A 93 -0.89 -6.77 -1.47
N ASN A 94 -0.08 -6.01 -2.22
CA ASN A 94 1.13 -6.50 -2.85
C ASN A 94 0.87 -7.83 -3.60
N ASP A 95 1.70 -8.84 -3.44
CA ASP A 95 1.56 -10.15 -4.08
C ASP A 95 0.60 -11.12 -3.35
N GLY A 96 -0.28 -10.61 -2.48
CA GLY A 96 -1.31 -11.39 -1.80
C GLY A 96 -0.84 -12.23 -0.62
N ALA A 97 0.31 -11.87 -0.01
CA ALA A 97 0.86 -12.63 1.12
C ALA A 97 -0.10 -12.71 2.32
N PHE A 98 -0.93 -11.70 2.55
CA PHE A 98 -1.99 -11.69 3.56
C PHE A 98 -3.31 -12.23 2.97
N LEU A 99 -3.72 -11.80 1.76
CA LEU A 99 -4.96 -12.21 1.11
C LEU A 99 -5.14 -13.74 1.09
N LYS A 100 -4.09 -14.49 0.76
CA LYS A 100 -4.12 -15.96 0.63
C LYS A 100 -4.52 -16.71 1.90
N ASN A 101 -4.63 -16.02 3.04
CA ASN A 101 -5.10 -16.64 4.30
C ASN A 101 -6.61 -16.52 4.49
N TRP A 102 -7.33 -15.92 3.52
CA TRP A 102 -8.78 -15.69 3.55
C TRP A 102 -9.47 -16.33 2.35
N PRO A 103 -10.76 -16.71 2.45
CA PRO A 103 -11.54 -17.18 1.31
C PRO A 103 -11.63 -16.12 0.22
N ASN A 104 -11.33 -16.47 -1.03
CA ASN A 104 -11.31 -15.52 -2.15
C ASN A 104 -12.69 -14.95 -2.53
N ASP A 105 -13.78 -15.70 -2.30
CA ASP A 105 -15.16 -15.25 -2.63
C ASP A 105 -15.61 -14.02 -1.81
N TYR A 106 -14.98 -13.78 -0.65
CA TYR A 106 -15.37 -12.72 0.29
C TYR A 106 -14.21 -11.78 0.64
N THR A 107 -13.14 -11.84 -0.15
CA THR A 107 -11.93 -11.07 0.10
C THR A 107 -11.52 -10.32 -1.16
N ILE A 108 -11.27 -9.01 -1.02
CA ILE A 108 -10.76 -8.19 -2.11
C ILE A 108 -9.43 -7.54 -1.76
N GLY A 109 -8.61 -7.27 -2.78
CA GLY A 109 -7.39 -6.51 -2.68
C GLY A 109 -7.49 -5.13 -3.33
N VAL A 110 -6.72 -4.18 -2.82
CA VAL A 110 -6.43 -2.90 -3.47
C VAL A 110 -4.92 -2.77 -3.59
N GLU A 111 -4.42 -2.69 -4.83
CA GLU A 111 -2.96 -2.66 -5.09
C GLU A 111 -2.67 -1.87 -6.37
N PRO A 112 -1.98 -0.72 -6.30
CA PRO A 112 -1.72 0.10 -7.49
C PRO A 112 -0.70 -0.51 -8.46
N CYS A 113 0.16 -1.44 -8.00
CA CYS A 113 1.19 -2.06 -8.84
C CYS A 113 0.60 -3.20 -9.68
N GLY A 114 0.38 -2.95 -10.98
CA GLY A 114 -0.29 -3.90 -11.87
C GLY A 114 0.39 -5.27 -11.98
N ASN A 115 1.71 -5.35 -11.78
CA ASN A 115 2.43 -6.63 -11.72
C ASN A 115 1.94 -7.52 -10.57
N PHE A 116 1.57 -6.95 -9.42
CA PHE A 116 1.04 -7.69 -8.26
C PHE A 116 -0.45 -7.96 -8.36
N THR A 117 -1.23 -7.01 -8.89
CA THR A 117 -2.65 -7.23 -9.16
C THR A 117 -2.87 -8.49 -9.98
N LYS A 118 -2.06 -8.70 -11.02
CA LYS A 118 -2.12 -9.93 -11.81
C LYS A 118 -1.84 -11.19 -10.97
N VAL A 119 -0.90 -11.15 -10.04
CA VAL A 119 -0.58 -12.29 -9.16
C VAL A 119 -1.77 -12.65 -8.28
N THR A 120 -2.42 -11.65 -7.68
CA THR A 120 -3.60 -11.89 -6.81
C THR A 120 -4.83 -12.33 -7.60
N GLU A 121 -5.03 -11.81 -8.82
CA GLU A 121 -6.07 -12.27 -9.74
C GLU A 121 -5.85 -13.75 -10.17
N ASP A 122 -4.61 -14.14 -10.47
CA ASP A 122 -4.25 -15.53 -10.78
C ASP A 122 -4.49 -16.49 -9.59
N MET A 123 -4.52 -15.98 -8.35
CA MET A 123 -4.93 -16.72 -7.15
C MET A 123 -6.46 -16.77 -6.96
N GLY A 124 -7.23 -16.06 -7.79
CA GLY A 124 -8.69 -15.99 -7.74
C GLY A 124 -9.26 -14.85 -6.89
N TYR A 125 -8.44 -13.90 -6.44
CA TYR A 125 -8.92 -12.73 -5.71
C TYR A 125 -9.34 -11.61 -6.66
N GLN A 126 -10.44 -10.94 -6.36
CA GLN A 126 -10.75 -9.67 -6.98
C GLN A 126 -9.82 -8.60 -6.44
N THR A 127 -9.04 -7.95 -7.32
CA THR A 127 -8.11 -6.89 -6.91
C THR A 127 -8.31 -5.64 -7.76
N TYR A 128 -8.42 -4.49 -7.10
CA TYR A 128 -8.50 -3.19 -7.75
C TYR A 128 -7.10 -2.62 -7.95
N SER A 129 -6.69 -2.44 -9.22
CA SER A 129 -5.37 -1.90 -9.59
C SER A 129 -5.36 -0.37 -9.52
N GLU A 130 -5.61 0.17 -8.34
CA GLU A 130 -5.76 1.61 -8.09
C GLU A 130 -5.17 1.98 -6.73
N PHE A 131 -4.82 3.27 -6.57
CA PHE A 131 -4.50 3.82 -5.26
C PHE A 131 -5.76 3.92 -4.40
N TRP A 132 -5.62 3.68 -3.09
CA TRP A 132 -6.73 3.86 -2.16
C TRP A 132 -7.12 5.34 -2.05
N THR A 133 -8.39 5.64 -2.30
CA THR A 133 -9.02 6.96 -2.23
C THR A 133 -10.51 6.83 -1.90
N THR A 134 -11.15 7.92 -1.48
CA THR A 134 -12.61 7.99 -1.33
C THR A 134 -13.32 7.60 -2.64
N GLU A 135 -12.82 8.03 -3.82
CA GLU A 135 -13.40 7.68 -5.11
C GLU A 135 -13.38 6.17 -5.36
N LEU A 136 -12.26 5.50 -5.04
CA LEU A 136 -12.18 4.04 -5.15
C LEU A 136 -13.14 3.35 -4.18
N SER A 137 -13.28 3.85 -2.94
CA SER A 137 -14.23 3.27 -1.99
C SER A 137 -15.66 3.31 -2.51
N GLU A 138 -16.08 4.43 -3.12
CA GLU A 138 -17.42 4.53 -3.75
C GLU A 138 -17.56 3.59 -4.97
N LYS A 139 -16.50 3.41 -5.76
CA LYS A 139 -16.49 2.44 -6.86
C LYS A 139 -16.67 1.01 -6.36
N ILE A 140 -15.99 0.64 -5.28
CA ILE A 140 -16.10 -0.68 -4.62
C ILE A 140 -17.52 -0.90 -4.10
N LYS A 141 -18.13 0.09 -3.42
CA LYS A 141 -19.52 0.06 -2.97
C LYS A 141 -20.50 -0.13 -4.14
N ASN A 142 -20.31 0.62 -5.22
CA ASN A 142 -21.16 0.53 -6.42
C ASN A 142 -21.01 -0.81 -7.15
N ALA A 143 -19.90 -1.52 -6.97
CA ALA A 143 -19.70 -2.88 -7.46
C ALA A 143 -20.38 -3.97 -6.59
N GLY A 144 -21.04 -3.57 -5.48
CA GLY A 144 -21.79 -4.47 -4.61
C GLY A 144 -21.09 -4.84 -3.30
N HIS A 145 -19.88 -4.33 -3.05
CA HIS A 145 -19.15 -4.54 -1.79
C HIS A 145 -19.49 -3.39 -0.82
N VAL A 146 -20.60 -3.49 -0.12
CA VAL A 146 -21.13 -2.37 0.68
C VAL A 146 -20.54 -2.29 2.09
N ASP A 147 -20.19 -3.43 2.68
CA ASP A 147 -19.67 -3.51 4.05
C ASP A 147 -18.53 -4.54 4.13
N PHE A 148 -17.49 -4.19 4.87
CA PHE A 148 -16.42 -5.11 5.22
C PHE A 148 -16.36 -5.28 6.74
N ASP A 149 -16.31 -6.54 7.19
CA ASP A 149 -16.10 -6.84 8.61
C ASP A 149 -14.68 -6.53 9.05
N LEU A 150 -13.72 -6.59 8.10
CA LEU A 150 -12.32 -6.29 8.32
C LEU A 150 -11.72 -5.54 7.14
N ILE A 151 -11.13 -4.38 7.42
CA ILE A 151 -10.23 -3.68 6.49
C ILE A 151 -8.83 -3.72 7.09
N TYR A 152 -7.91 -4.32 6.35
CA TYR A 152 -6.51 -4.47 6.76
C TYR A 152 -5.58 -3.65 5.87
N ALA A 153 -4.59 -3.01 6.48
CA ALA A 153 -3.59 -2.23 5.76
C ALA A 153 -2.25 -2.30 6.49
N ALA A 154 -1.25 -2.96 5.90
CA ALA A 154 0.07 -3.12 6.49
C ALA A 154 1.13 -2.34 5.69
N ASN A 155 1.84 -1.43 6.35
CA ASN A 155 2.96 -0.67 5.78
C ASN A 155 2.61 0.13 4.51
N CYS A 156 1.33 0.41 4.21
CA CYS A 156 0.90 1.16 3.05
C CYS A 156 0.34 2.56 3.40
N ILE A 157 -0.41 2.71 4.49
CA ILE A 157 -1.03 3.99 4.89
C ILE A 157 0.03 5.09 5.10
N CYS A 158 1.23 4.75 5.57
CA CYS A 158 2.34 5.69 5.72
C CYS A 158 2.86 6.28 4.39
N HIS A 159 2.47 5.71 3.26
CA HIS A 159 2.81 6.20 1.91
C HIS A 159 1.69 7.04 1.29
N ILE A 160 0.53 7.12 1.91
CA ILE A 160 -0.59 7.95 1.47
C ILE A 160 -0.48 9.31 2.15
N HIS A 161 -0.38 10.38 1.36
CA HIS A 161 -0.17 11.72 1.92
C HIS A 161 -1.48 12.45 2.24
N ASP A 162 -2.60 12.07 1.65
CA ASP A 162 -3.94 12.59 1.98
C ASP A 162 -4.65 11.65 2.95
N LEU A 163 -4.33 11.81 4.24
CA LEU A 163 -4.93 11.01 5.30
C LEU A 163 -6.41 11.37 5.53
N ASP A 164 -6.82 12.61 5.24
CA ASP A 164 -8.22 13.01 5.38
C ASP A 164 -9.09 12.30 4.33
N ASP A 165 -8.59 12.10 3.11
CA ASP A 165 -9.25 11.30 2.09
C ASP A 165 -9.23 9.80 2.44
N THR A 166 -8.12 9.32 3.00
CA THR A 166 -7.94 7.90 3.36
C THR A 166 -8.96 7.39 4.37
N PHE A 167 -9.37 8.24 5.33
CA PHE A 167 -10.23 7.87 6.46
C PHE A 167 -11.66 8.43 6.38
N LYS A 168 -12.09 8.86 5.21
CA LYS A 168 -13.50 9.22 4.95
C LYS A 168 -14.36 7.99 4.72
#